data_d3f4b0046bf978dc7e3644d920b7730c
#
_entry.id   d3f4b0046bf978dc7e3644d920b7730c
#
_cell.length_a   1.000
_cell.length_b   1.000
_cell.length_c   1.000
_cell.angle_alpha   90.00
_cell.angle_beta   90.00
_cell.angle_gamma   90.00
#
_symmetry.space_group_name_H-M   'P 1'
#
loop_
_entity.id
_entity.type
_entity.pdbx_description
1 polymer ?
#
loop_
_entity_poly.entity_id
_entity_poly.type
_entity_poly.pdbx_seq_one_letter_code
_entity_poly.pdbx_strand_id
1 'polypeptide(L)'
;MLVIHIISTEDTREFSGIYEGLEASVLINPGASVAKDALKEHDTVMFIGHGDGYGLYNERLNGYFVDSSWVGMLRDKTVIGIWCYAGNFADRYGLKGFFTSNFISNVSELVDCGFDRFDHADQVISHENERFSNTLNEYLKNNVPMDRWVCSLQESCSRIPYVQYNYEALYYSE
;
A
#
# COMPACT_ATOMS: atom_id res chain seq x y z
N MET A 1 -4.00 5.22 14.78
CA MET A 1 -3.24 4.85 13.56
C MET A 1 -2.77 6.10 12.85
N LEU A 2 -1.55 6.09 12.30
CA LEU A 2 -1.03 7.14 11.40
C LEU A 2 -1.14 6.65 9.95
N VAL A 3 -1.62 7.52 9.04
CA VAL A 3 -1.58 7.30 7.60
C VAL A 3 -0.66 8.33 6.97
N ILE A 4 0.30 7.87 6.19
CA ILE A 4 1.21 8.69 5.39
C ILE A 4 0.98 8.32 3.93
N HIS A 5 0.40 9.24 3.16
CA HIS A 5 0.06 9.01 1.78
C HIS A 5 0.85 9.95 0.86
N ILE A 6 1.67 9.36 0.00
CA ILE A 6 2.45 10.08 -1.02
C ILE A 6 1.66 10.01 -2.33
N ILE A 7 0.90 11.06 -2.58
CA ILE A 7 0.12 11.20 -3.82
C ILE A 7 1.00 11.87 -4.87
N SER A 8 1.42 11.10 -5.86
CA SER A 8 2.18 11.58 -7.03
C SER A 8 1.38 11.54 -8.32
N THR A 9 0.44 10.60 -8.43
CA THR A 9 -0.38 10.30 -9.60
C THR A 9 -1.84 10.12 -9.22
N GLU A 10 -2.74 10.00 -10.20
CA GLU A 10 -4.17 9.79 -9.94
C GLU A 10 -4.45 8.38 -9.37
N ASP A 11 -3.75 7.36 -9.87
CA ASP A 11 -3.86 5.99 -9.36
C ASP A 11 -3.45 5.90 -7.88
N THR A 12 -2.38 6.58 -7.45
CA THR A 12 -2.07 6.65 -6.02
C THR A 12 -3.16 7.37 -5.22
N ARG A 13 -3.83 8.37 -5.79
CA ARG A 13 -4.95 9.08 -5.15
C ARG A 13 -6.15 8.16 -4.89
N GLU A 14 -6.44 7.20 -5.78
CA GLU A 14 -7.54 6.26 -5.64
C GLU A 14 -7.46 5.44 -4.35
N PHE A 15 -6.26 5.21 -3.81
CA PHE A 15 -6.07 4.53 -2.53
C PHE A 15 -6.47 5.35 -1.30
N SER A 16 -6.89 6.60 -1.45
CA SER A 16 -7.43 7.40 -0.34
C SER A 16 -8.68 6.78 0.29
N GLY A 17 -9.44 5.98 -0.45
CA GLY A 17 -10.57 5.20 0.04
C GLY A 17 -10.23 4.28 1.22
N ILE A 18 -8.97 3.79 1.31
CA ILE A 18 -8.54 2.88 2.40
C ILE A 18 -8.74 3.51 3.79
N TYR A 19 -8.55 4.81 3.93
CA TYR A 19 -8.64 5.48 5.23
C TYR A 19 -9.83 6.45 5.35
N GLU A 20 -10.71 6.47 4.37
CA GLU A 20 -11.89 7.34 4.39
C GLU A 20 -12.82 7.01 5.56
N GLY A 21 -13.11 8.03 6.38
CA GLY A 21 -13.99 7.89 7.54
C GLY A 21 -13.40 7.09 8.71
N LEU A 22 -12.09 6.79 8.70
CA LEU A 22 -11.41 6.22 9.87
C LEU A 22 -10.98 7.31 10.85
N GLU A 23 -10.97 6.99 12.14
CA GLU A 23 -10.30 7.81 13.16
C GLU A 23 -8.78 7.62 13.07
N ALA A 24 -8.15 8.31 12.14
CA ALA A 24 -6.73 8.23 11.88
C ALA A 24 -6.10 9.61 11.73
N SER A 25 -4.83 9.74 12.12
CA SER A 25 -4.01 10.91 11.78
C SER A 25 -3.53 10.75 10.35
N VAL A 26 -3.98 11.62 9.41
CA VAL A 26 -3.65 11.52 7.98
C VAL A 26 -2.70 12.63 7.58
N LEU A 27 -1.57 12.26 6.98
CA LEU A 27 -0.57 13.17 6.41
C LEU A 27 -0.45 12.91 4.91
N ILE A 28 -0.80 13.91 4.10
CA ILE A 28 -0.68 13.86 2.64
C ILE A 28 0.59 14.60 2.21
N ASN A 29 1.46 13.91 1.50
CA ASN A 29 2.74 14.46 1.01
C ASN A 29 3.51 15.24 2.09
N PRO A 30 3.69 14.70 3.31
CA PRO A 30 4.36 15.43 4.39
C PRO A 30 5.86 15.56 4.13
N GLY A 31 6.51 16.50 4.81
CA GLY A 31 7.95 16.48 4.96
C GLY A 31 8.41 15.32 5.85
N ALA A 32 9.58 14.75 5.58
CA ALA A 32 10.08 13.58 6.32
C ALA A 32 10.20 13.81 7.84
N SER A 33 10.60 15.02 8.28
CA SER A 33 10.66 15.36 9.71
C SER A 33 9.28 15.31 10.37
N VAL A 34 8.27 15.90 9.74
CA VAL A 34 6.88 15.92 10.26
C VAL A 34 6.34 14.50 10.38
N ALA A 35 6.58 13.67 9.37
CA ALA A 35 6.15 12.28 9.37
C ALA A 35 6.86 11.44 10.45
N LYS A 36 8.18 11.64 10.63
CA LYS A 36 8.96 10.97 11.68
C LYS A 36 8.54 11.37 13.09
N ASP A 37 8.16 12.63 13.28
CA ASP A 37 7.65 13.09 14.57
C ASP A 37 6.27 12.51 14.86
N ALA A 38 5.35 12.53 13.88
CA ALA A 38 4.04 11.91 14.03
C ALA A 38 4.13 10.39 14.28
N LEU A 39 5.10 9.72 13.66
CA LEU A 39 5.31 8.28 13.82
C LEU A 39 5.57 7.87 15.28
N LYS A 40 6.17 8.75 16.10
CA LYS A 40 6.48 8.45 17.51
C LYS A 40 5.23 8.22 18.37
N GLU A 41 4.11 8.83 17.97
CA GLU A 41 2.84 8.82 18.73
C GLU A 41 1.90 7.67 18.33
N HIS A 42 2.33 6.80 17.39
CA HIS A 42 1.46 5.77 16.83
C HIS A 42 2.13 4.40 16.76
N ASP A 43 1.44 3.35 17.21
CA ASP A 43 1.91 1.95 17.14
C ASP A 43 1.62 1.31 15.77
N THR A 44 0.61 1.80 15.07
CA THR A 44 0.27 1.35 13.72
C THR A 44 0.44 2.49 12.72
N VAL A 45 1.16 2.21 11.63
CA VAL A 45 1.36 3.16 10.53
C VAL A 45 1.03 2.53 9.19
N MET A 46 0.33 3.29 8.36
CA MET A 46 0.06 2.95 6.96
C MET A 46 0.84 3.90 6.05
N PHE A 47 1.55 3.33 5.10
CA PHE A 47 2.23 4.05 4.02
C PHE A 47 1.60 3.70 2.69
N ILE A 48 1.27 4.70 1.88
CA ILE A 48 0.63 4.54 0.58
C ILE A 48 1.36 5.38 -0.47
N GLY A 49 1.59 4.82 -1.66
CA GLY A 49 2.18 5.51 -2.81
C GLY A 49 2.94 4.57 -3.75
N HIS A 50 3.74 5.11 -4.65
CA HIS A 50 4.66 4.32 -5.47
C HIS A 50 5.92 3.96 -4.72
N GLY A 51 6.54 2.84 -5.09
CA GLY A 51 7.79 2.40 -4.48
C GLY A 51 8.37 1.16 -5.13
N ASP A 52 9.40 0.63 -4.50
CA ASP A 52 10.02 -0.64 -4.86
C ASP A 52 10.49 -1.41 -3.61
N GLY A 53 11.27 -2.48 -3.80
CA GLY A 53 11.81 -3.26 -2.68
C GLY A 53 12.87 -2.55 -1.82
N TYR A 54 13.20 -1.31 -2.10
CA TYR A 54 14.09 -0.47 -1.30
C TYR A 54 13.34 0.59 -0.51
N GLY A 55 12.07 0.90 -0.88
CA GLY A 55 11.23 1.82 -0.12
C GLY A 55 10.12 2.49 -0.91
N LEU A 56 9.48 3.45 -0.25
CA LEU A 56 8.42 4.28 -0.81
C LEU A 56 9.02 5.52 -1.46
N TYR A 57 8.66 5.82 -2.71
CA TYR A 57 9.16 6.99 -3.45
C TYR A 57 8.48 8.29 -3.03
N ASN A 58 9.23 9.39 -3.22
CA ASN A 58 8.67 10.72 -3.30
C ASN A 58 9.30 11.45 -4.49
N GLU A 59 8.53 11.61 -5.55
CA GLU A 59 9.00 12.28 -6.78
C GLU A 59 9.50 13.71 -6.54
N ARG A 60 8.87 14.43 -5.59
CA ARG A 60 9.31 15.80 -5.24
C ARG A 60 10.71 15.85 -4.64
N LEU A 61 11.14 14.76 -3.99
CA LEU A 61 12.46 14.61 -3.41
C LEU A 61 13.45 13.94 -4.38
N ASN A 62 12.96 13.49 -5.54
CA ASN A 62 13.70 12.65 -6.49
C ASN A 62 14.42 11.48 -5.81
N GLY A 63 13.72 10.81 -4.89
CA GLY A 63 14.25 9.71 -4.08
C GLY A 63 13.21 9.04 -3.19
N TYR A 64 13.70 8.28 -2.24
CA TYR A 64 12.84 7.58 -1.29
C TYR A 64 12.35 8.51 -0.17
N PHE A 65 11.07 8.43 0.13
CA PHE A 65 10.47 9.01 1.32
C PHE A 65 10.69 8.10 2.54
N VAL A 66 10.39 6.81 2.37
CA VAL A 66 10.72 5.75 3.34
C VAL A 66 11.80 4.87 2.75
N ASP A 67 12.89 4.71 3.46
CA ASP A 67 14.02 3.84 3.12
C ASP A 67 14.57 3.12 4.37
N SER A 68 15.74 2.51 4.25
CA SER A 68 16.39 1.80 5.36
C SER A 68 16.63 2.65 6.61
N SER A 69 16.72 3.98 6.48
CA SER A 69 16.89 4.89 7.64
C SER A 69 15.67 4.97 8.56
N TRP A 70 14.50 4.52 8.09
CA TRP A 70 13.27 4.48 8.86
C TRP A 70 13.11 3.19 9.68
N VAL A 71 13.82 2.14 9.32
CA VAL A 71 13.64 0.78 9.88
C VAL A 71 13.74 0.76 11.41
N GLY A 72 14.67 1.52 11.98
CA GLY A 72 14.81 1.59 13.44
C GLY A 72 13.57 2.12 14.18
N MET A 73 12.74 2.93 13.50
CA MET A 73 11.48 3.45 14.05
C MET A 73 10.28 2.57 13.74
N LEU A 74 10.39 1.66 12.75
CA LEU A 74 9.30 0.82 12.27
C LEU A 74 9.27 -0.57 12.92
N ARG A 75 10.41 -1.06 13.47
CA ARG A 75 10.54 -2.43 13.99
C ARG A 75 9.53 -2.83 15.04
N ASP A 76 9.16 -1.90 15.91
CA ASP A 76 8.24 -2.14 17.02
C ASP A 76 6.80 -1.72 16.70
N LYS A 77 6.53 -1.46 15.41
CA LYS A 77 5.22 -1.00 14.94
C LYS A 77 4.57 -2.02 14.02
N THR A 78 3.25 -1.98 13.97
CA THR A 78 2.50 -2.64 12.91
C THR A 78 2.50 -1.75 11.68
N VAL A 79 3.02 -2.25 10.57
CA VAL A 79 3.15 -1.50 9.30
C VAL A 79 2.17 -2.03 8.27
N ILE A 80 1.44 -1.12 7.63
CA ILE A 80 0.65 -1.41 6.44
C ILE A 80 1.34 -0.70 5.28
N GLY A 81 1.94 -1.47 4.38
CA GLY A 81 2.71 -0.96 3.25
C GLY A 81 1.97 -1.19 1.93
N ILE A 82 1.44 -0.11 1.35
CA ILE A 82 0.71 -0.12 0.07
C ILE A 82 1.56 0.59 -0.98
N TRP A 83 2.57 -0.11 -1.50
CA TRP A 83 3.40 0.31 -2.62
C TRP A 83 4.04 -0.92 -3.27
N CYS A 84 4.50 -0.80 -4.52
CA CYS A 84 5.12 -1.93 -5.23
C CYS A 84 6.33 -2.49 -4.49
N TYR A 85 6.34 -3.80 -4.26
CA TYR A 85 7.39 -4.53 -3.53
C TYR A 85 7.56 -4.13 -2.05
N ALA A 86 6.52 -3.60 -1.39
CA ALA A 86 6.53 -3.34 0.05
C ALA A 86 6.84 -4.61 0.87
N GLY A 87 6.34 -5.78 0.43
CA GLY A 87 6.65 -7.07 1.04
C GLY A 87 8.13 -7.41 1.02
N ASN A 88 8.85 -7.08 -0.08
CA ASN A 88 10.29 -7.30 -0.17
C ASN A 88 11.07 -6.38 0.79
N PHE A 89 10.59 -5.14 0.97
CA PHE A 89 11.14 -4.23 1.97
C PHE A 89 10.92 -4.77 3.38
N ALA A 90 9.68 -5.21 3.67
CA ALA A 90 9.32 -5.76 4.98
C ALA A 90 10.13 -7.02 5.33
N ASP A 91 10.23 -7.97 4.42
CA ASP A 91 11.00 -9.21 4.59
C ASP A 91 12.48 -8.91 4.87
N ARG A 92 13.10 -8.03 4.06
CA ARG A 92 14.51 -7.64 4.22
C ARG A 92 14.83 -7.08 5.59
N TYR A 93 13.90 -6.34 6.20
CA TYR A 93 14.14 -5.62 7.45
C TYR A 93 13.40 -6.20 8.67
N GLY A 94 12.66 -7.29 8.49
CA GLY A 94 11.89 -7.96 9.54
C GLY A 94 10.78 -7.06 10.10
N LEU A 95 10.07 -6.35 9.22
CA LEU A 95 8.93 -5.52 9.62
C LEU A 95 7.66 -6.38 9.74
N LYS A 96 6.78 -6.00 10.67
CA LYS A 96 5.53 -6.71 10.96
C LYS A 96 4.34 -5.99 10.37
N GLY A 97 3.40 -6.73 9.82
CA GLY A 97 2.16 -6.18 9.31
C GLY A 97 1.73 -6.70 7.93
N PHE A 98 0.97 -5.89 7.20
CA PHE A 98 0.42 -6.22 5.88
C PHE A 98 1.10 -5.40 4.78
N PHE A 99 1.45 -6.05 3.68
CA PHE A 99 2.21 -5.43 2.60
C PHE A 99 1.71 -5.90 1.23
N THR A 100 1.67 -4.97 0.27
CA THR A 100 1.56 -5.33 -1.14
C THR A 100 2.94 -5.70 -1.69
N SER A 101 2.95 -6.50 -2.77
CA SER A 101 4.17 -6.71 -3.55
C SER A 101 4.03 -6.00 -4.90
N ASN A 102 4.29 -6.66 -6.02
CA ASN A 102 4.09 -6.00 -7.30
C ASN A 102 2.59 -5.77 -7.52
N PHE A 103 2.15 -4.50 -7.49
CA PHE A 103 0.75 -4.14 -7.50
C PHE A 103 0.47 -3.23 -8.70
N ILE A 104 -0.23 -3.77 -9.70
CA ILE A 104 -0.63 -3.06 -10.91
C ILE A 104 -1.79 -2.14 -10.58
N SER A 105 -1.57 -0.84 -10.63
CA SER A 105 -2.55 0.22 -10.32
C SER A 105 -2.91 1.11 -11.51
N ASN A 106 -2.18 0.96 -12.63
CA ASN A 106 -2.45 1.71 -13.86
C ASN A 106 -2.06 0.90 -15.11
N VAL A 107 -2.43 1.40 -16.30
CA VAL A 107 -2.20 0.70 -17.58
C VAL A 107 -0.72 0.60 -17.93
N SER A 108 0.11 1.57 -17.54
CA SER A 108 1.54 1.47 -17.82
C SER A 108 2.15 0.29 -17.06
N GLU A 109 1.84 0.16 -15.78
CA GLU A 109 2.28 -0.97 -14.97
C GLU A 109 1.73 -2.31 -15.47
N LEU A 110 0.47 -2.33 -15.97
CA LEU A 110 -0.10 -3.52 -16.60
C LEU A 110 0.78 -4.04 -17.74
N VAL A 111 1.18 -3.14 -18.64
CA VAL A 111 2.03 -3.48 -19.80
C VAL A 111 3.45 -3.84 -19.36
N ASP A 112 4.02 -3.08 -18.42
CA ASP A 112 5.37 -3.32 -17.90
C ASP A 112 5.48 -4.67 -17.17
N CYS A 113 4.38 -5.16 -16.58
CA CYS A 113 4.27 -6.48 -15.98
C CYS A 113 3.99 -7.60 -17.01
N GLY A 114 3.93 -7.28 -18.31
CA GLY A 114 3.80 -8.26 -19.38
C GLY A 114 2.36 -8.69 -19.67
N PHE A 115 1.38 -7.97 -19.20
CA PHE A 115 -0.03 -8.18 -19.57
C PHE A 115 -0.39 -7.39 -20.83
N ASP A 116 -1.20 -7.98 -21.69
CA ASP A 116 -1.74 -7.27 -22.85
C ASP A 116 -2.72 -6.18 -22.42
N ARG A 117 -2.63 -5.03 -23.09
CA ARG A 117 -3.65 -3.99 -22.94
C ARG A 117 -4.97 -4.47 -23.55
N PHE A 118 -6.06 -4.29 -22.82
CA PHE A 118 -7.42 -4.65 -23.25
C PHE A 118 -8.33 -3.41 -23.27
N ASP A 119 -9.48 -3.54 -23.91
CA ASP A 119 -10.45 -2.45 -24.02
C ASP A 119 -10.92 -1.99 -22.64
N HIS A 120 -10.96 -0.69 -22.43
CA HIS A 120 -11.35 -0.05 -21.17
C HIS A 120 -10.46 -0.42 -19.95
N ALA A 121 -9.19 -0.82 -20.18
CA ALA A 121 -8.27 -1.22 -19.12
C ALA A 121 -8.17 -0.16 -18.01
N ASP A 122 -8.14 1.13 -18.36
CA ASP A 122 -8.08 2.23 -17.37
C ASP A 122 -9.25 2.18 -16.39
N GLN A 123 -10.48 1.98 -16.89
CA GLN A 123 -11.70 1.95 -16.09
C GLN A 123 -11.75 0.68 -15.20
N VAL A 124 -11.32 -0.45 -15.76
CA VAL A 124 -11.32 -1.72 -15.02
C VAL A 124 -10.29 -1.68 -13.91
N ILE A 125 -9.09 -1.12 -14.17
CA ILE A 125 -8.04 -0.99 -13.15
C ILE A 125 -8.49 -0.03 -12.04
N SER A 126 -9.03 1.15 -12.39
CA SER A 126 -9.56 2.10 -11.41
C SER A 126 -10.66 1.47 -10.54
N HIS A 127 -11.59 0.71 -11.13
CA HIS A 127 -12.62 0.00 -10.38
C HIS A 127 -12.04 -1.05 -9.41
N GLU A 128 -11.01 -1.80 -9.82
CA GLU A 128 -10.38 -2.79 -8.95
C GLU A 128 -9.52 -2.13 -7.85
N ASN A 129 -8.89 -0.97 -8.11
CA ASN A 129 -8.21 -0.16 -7.11
C ASN A 129 -9.21 0.35 -6.05
N GLU A 130 -10.38 0.86 -6.49
CA GLU A 130 -11.46 1.27 -5.61
C GLU A 130 -11.97 0.09 -4.76
N ARG A 131 -12.19 -1.06 -5.40
CA ARG A 131 -12.63 -2.27 -4.70
C ARG A 131 -11.62 -2.73 -3.65
N PHE A 132 -10.33 -2.76 -3.96
CA PHE A 132 -9.26 -3.07 -3.02
C PHE A 132 -9.27 -2.08 -1.85
N SER A 133 -9.34 -0.78 -2.15
CA SER A 133 -9.38 0.29 -1.15
C SER A 133 -10.57 0.15 -0.20
N ASN A 134 -11.76 -0.06 -0.75
CA ASN A 134 -12.99 -0.24 0.04
C ASN A 134 -12.93 -1.50 0.91
N THR A 135 -12.36 -2.59 0.40
CA THR A 135 -12.21 -3.83 1.17
C THR A 135 -11.27 -3.64 2.36
N LEU A 136 -10.12 -2.99 2.17
CA LEU A 136 -9.21 -2.68 3.28
C LEU A 136 -9.83 -1.71 4.28
N ASN A 137 -10.58 -0.71 3.81
CA ASN A 137 -11.32 0.21 4.66
C ASN A 137 -12.32 -0.54 5.57
N GLU A 138 -13.09 -1.47 4.99
CA GLU A 138 -14.03 -2.31 5.75
C GLU A 138 -13.29 -3.18 6.79
N TYR A 139 -12.14 -3.76 6.44
CA TYR A 139 -11.34 -4.53 7.39
C TYR A 139 -10.86 -3.67 8.57
N LEU A 140 -10.40 -2.45 8.29
CA LEU A 140 -9.98 -1.50 9.31
C LEU A 140 -11.14 -1.05 10.20
N LYS A 141 -12.29 -0.67 9.62
CA LYS A 141 -13.49 -0.27 10.36
C LYS A 141 -14.02 -1.36 11.28
N ASN A 142 -13.99 -2.61 10.81
CA ASN A 142 -14.50 -3.75 11.55
C ASN A 142 -13.45 -4.45 12.42
N ASN A 143 -12.23 -3.89 12.53
CA ASN A 143 -11.11 -4.48 13.27
C ASN A 143 -10.86 -5.95 12.89
N VAL A 144 -10.94 -6.28 11.60
CA VAL A 144 -10.62 -7.63 11.11
C VAL A 144 -9.16 -7.93 11.42
N PRO A 145 -8.81 -9.07 12.04
CA PRO A 145 -7.43 -9.43 12.32
C PRO A 145 -6.59 -9.44 11.04
N MET A 146 -5.45 -8.76 11.06
CA MET A 146 -4.61 -8.51 9.88
C MET A 146 -4.04 -9.80 9.27
N ASP A 147 -3.81 -10.83 10.07
CA ASP A 147 -3.39 -12.16 9.64
C ASP A 147 -4.40 -12.85 8.69
N ARG A 148 -5.65 -12.40 8.69
CA ARG A 148 -6.71 -12.91 7.80
C ARG A 148 -6.84 -12.14 6.49
N TRP A 149 -6.25 -10.95 6.38
CA TRP A 149 -6.46 -10.07 5.23
C TRP A 149 -6.03 -10.71 3.92
N VAL A 150 -4.85 -11.31 3.88
CA VAL A 150 -4.32 -11.94 2.67
C VAL A 150 -5.25 -13.03 2.15
N CYS A 151 -5.64 -13.98 3.01
CA CYS A 151 -6.53 -15.06 2.63
C CYS A 151 -7.90 -14.54 2.16
N SER A 152 -8.52 -13.63 2.93
CA SER A 152 -9.84 -13.07 2.60
C SER A 152 -9.83 -12.27 1.29
N LEU A 153 -8.77 -11.50 1.01
CA LEU A 153 -8.59 -10.78 -0.24
C LEU A 153 -8.45 -11.76 -1.42
N GLN A 154 -7.62 -12.80 -1.28
CA GLN A 154 -7.41 -13.81 -2.31
C GLN A 154 -8.70 -14.60 -2.61
N GLU A 155 -9.48 -14.97 -1.60
CA GLU A 155 -10.75 -15.64 -1.77
C GLU A 155 -11.82 -14.77 -2.49
N SER A 156 -11.80 -13.46 -2.25
CA SER A 156 -12.72 -12.49 -2.87
C SER A 156 -12.23 -11.92 -4.20
N CYS A 157 -11.04 -12.31 -4.66
CA CYS A 157 -10.39 -11.79 -5.85
C CYS A 157 -11.21 -12.03 -7.11
N SER A 158 -11.23 -11.06 -8.03
CA SER A 158 -11.83 -11.23 -9.34
C SER A 158 -11.00 -12.22 -10.19
N ARG A 159 -11.63 -12.81 -11.22
CA ARG A 159 -10.93 -13.75 -12.13
C ARG A 159 -10.12 -13.05 -13.24
N ILE A 160 -9.90 -11.75 -13.11
CA ILE A 160 -9.08 -10.98 -14.05
C ILE A 160 -7.61 -11.31 -13.78
N PRO A 161 -6.81 -11.74 -14.77
CA PRO A 161 -5.45 -12.24 -14.54
C PRO A 161 -4.53 -11.29 -13.78
N TYR A 162 -4.51 -9.98 -14.10
CA TYR A 162 -3.67 -9.02 -13.38
C TYR A 162 -4.15 -8.77 -11.94
N VAL A 163 -5.46 -8.90 -11.66
CA VAL A 163 -5.98 -8.78 -10.30
C VAL A 163 -5.56 -9.99 -9.46
N GLN A 164 -5.62 -11.19 -10.03
CA GLN A 164 -5.07 -12.38 -9.37
C GLN A 164 -3.59 -12.21 -9.07
N TYR A 165 -2.81 -11.70 -10.03
CA TYR A 165 -1.42 -11.37 -9.85
C TYR A 165 -1.17 -10.40 -8.68
N ASN A 166 -1.95 -9.30 -8.59
CA ASN A 166 -1.86 -8.36 -7.47
C ASN A 166 -2.14 -9.03 -6.11
N TYR A 167 -3.15 -9.89 -6.06
CA TYR A 167 -3.61 -10.50 -4.82
C TYR A 167 -2.75 -11.72 -4.40
N GLU A 168 -2.17 -12.45 -5.35
CA GLU A 168 -1.19 -13.52 -5.06
C GLU A 168 0.08 -12.97 -4.42
N ALA A 169 0.43 -11.74 -4.71
CA ALA A 169 1.62 -11.06 -4.22
C ALA A 169 1.43 -10.33 -2.87
N LEU A 170 0.26 -10.45 -2.22
CA LEU A 170 0.03 -9.89 -0.89
C LEU A 170 0.80 -10.67 0.17
N TYR A 171 1.31 -9.96 1.17
CA TYR A 171 2.19 -10.51 2.19
C TYR A 171 1.78 -10.04 3.59
N TYR A 172 1.80 -10.96 4.56
CA TYR A 172 1.63 -10.67 5.98
C TYR A 172 2.81 -11.23 6.77
N SER A 173 3.33 -10.47 7.73
CA SER A 173 4.41 -10.86 8.65
C SER A 173 4.03 -10.55 10.10
N GLU A 174 4.31 -11.50 11.03
CA GLU A 174 4.14 -11.36 12.47
C GLU A 174 5.34 -10.68 13.16
#